data_1497f229b2fd47c9f20c84a8be982191
#
_entry.id   1497f229b2fd47c9f20c84a8be982191
#
_cell.length_a   1.000
_cell.length_b   1.000
_cell.length_c   1.000
_cell.angle_alpha   90.00
_cell.angle_beta   90.00
_cell.angle_gamma   90.00
#
_symmetry.space_group_name_H-M   'P 1'
#
loop_
_entity.id
_entity.type
_entity.pdbx_description
1 polymer ?
#
loop_
_entity_poly.entity_id
_entity_poly.type
_entity_poly.pdbx_seq_one_letter_code
_entity_poly.pdbx_strand_id
1 'polypeptide(L)'
;DLFPTDPNEWYDRDGDGVGDNSDDFPTDGTQWVDADGDWFGDNPLGLNGDKYPNDSLRWSDRDGDNYSDQENDDAFPLDPSQWADQDGDGYGDNPNGTRPDAFPTDNTEWSDIDGDGYGDNSDVFRFDGSQWVDRDGDGYGDNPNGTNADAFPDDSTRWSDSDKDGIADEDDDFANDPTQSVDSDNDGYG
;
A
#
# COMPACT_ATOMS: atom_id res chain seq x y z
N ASP A 1 43.69 -1.14 -41.15
CA ASP A 1 43.00 0.12 -40.81
C ASP A 1 41.55 0.01 -41.30
N LEU A 2 40.62 0.03 -40.37
CA LEU A 2 39.19 -0.06 -40.66
C LEU A 2 38.58 1.32 -40.97
N PHE A 3 39.26 2.39 -40.54
CA PHE A 3 38.83 3.79 -40.70
C PHE A 3 39.82 4.63 -41.48
N PRO A 4 40.08 4.36 -42.77
CA PRO A 4 41.17 5.01 -43.55
C PRO A 4 40.97 6.53 -43.77
N THR A 5 39.86 7.08 -43.40
CA THR A 5 39.54 8.51 -43.49
C THR A 5 39.58 9.23 -42.12
N ASP A 6 39.72 8.49 -41.03
CA ASP A 6 39.85 9.06 -39.68
C ASP A 6 41.23 8.74 -39.10
N PRO A 7 42.12 9.72 -38.94
CA PRO A 7 43.46 9.50 -38.45
C PRO A 7 43.52 9.15 -36.94
N ASN A 8 42.42 9.20 -36.23
CA ASN A 8 42.33 8.86 -34.80
C ASN A 8 41.78 7.47 -34.56
N GLU A 9 41.25 6.79 -35.60
CA GLU A 9 40.62 5.48 -35.49
C GLU A 9 41.34 4.48 -36.44
N TRP A 10 41.57 3.25 -35.96
CA TRP A 10 42.21 2.20 -36.76
C TRP A 10 41.74 0.78 -36.42
N TYR A 11 41.12 0.56 -35.24
CA TYR A 11 40.55 -0.70 -34.84
C TYR A 11 39.05 -0.55 -34.51
N ASP A 12 38.34 -1.61 -34.71
CA ASP A 12 36.92 -1.80 -34.35
C ASP A 12 36.82 -3.27 -33.93
N ARG A 13 36.87 -3.52 -32.60
CA ARG A 13 37.06 -4.84 -32.06
C ARG A 13 35.79 -5.66 -32.07
N ASP A 14 34.64 -5.05 -31.86
CA ASP A 14 33.35 -5.70 -31.81
C ASP A 14 32.57 -5.62 -33.12
N GLY A 15 32.97 -4.72 -34.05
CA GLY A 15 32.48 -4.66 -35.42
C GLY A 15 31.16 -3.87 -35.57
N ASP A 16 30.91 -2.93 -34.69
CA ASP A 16 29.69 -2.11 -34.73
C ASP A 16 29.76 -0.90 -35.65
N GLY A 17 30.98 -0.55 -36.08
CA GLY A 17 31.27 0.57 -36.97
C GLY A 17 31.71 1.84 -36.25
N VAL A 18 31.86 1.81 -34.94
CA VAL A 18 32.53 2.86 -34.14
C VAL A 18 33.95 2.38 -33.82
N GLY A 19 34.94 3.26 -33.87
CA GLY A 19 36.31 2.88 -33.60
C GLY A 19 36.61 2.78 -32.12
N ASP A 20 37.53 1.84 -31.76
CA ASP A 20 37.89 1.55 -30.36
C ASP A 20 38.26 2.79 -29.53
N ASN A 21 38.71 3.88 -30.14
CA ASN A 21 39.12 5.09 -29.41
C ASN A 21 37.98 6.07 -29.11
N SER A 22 36.90 6.00 -29.86
CA SER A 22 35.71 6.83 -29.70
C SER A 22 34.51 6.02 -29.17
N ASP A 23 34.72 4.75 -28.92
CA ASP A 23 33.75 3.83 -28.38
C ASP A 23 33.95 3.64 -26.86
N ASP A 24 32.92 3.97 -26.08
CA ASP A 24 32.95 3.76 -24.63
C ASP A 24 32.84 2.26 -24.26
N PHE A 25 32.39 1.42 -25.23
CA PHE A 25 32.21 -0.03 -25.04
C PHE A 25 32.92 -0.88 -26.13
N PRO A 26 34.25 -0.79 -26.33
CA PRO A 26 34.97 -1.38 -27.47
C PRO A 26 34.94 -2.90 -27.61
N THR A 27 34.11 -3.59 -26.85
CA THR A 27 33.93 -5.05 -26.88
C THR A 27 32.46 -5.45 -26.88
N ASP A 28 31.54 -4.47 -26.97
CA ASP A 28 30.12 -4.71 -27.00
C ASP A 28 29.46 -3.97 -28.18
N GLY A 29 29.43 -4.60 -29.34
CA GLY A 29 28.84 -4.07 -30.57
C GLY A 29 27.35 -3.75 -30.52
N THR A 30 26.77 -3.67 -29.35
CA THR A 30 25.40 -3.18 -29.12
C THR A 30 25.37 -1.85 -28.40
N GLN A 31 26.52 -1.38 -27.90
CA GLN A 31 26.69 -0.12 -27.18
C GLN A 31 27.94 0.63 -27.69
N TRP A 32 27.91 1.96 -27.72
CA TRP A 32 29.04 2.78 -28.20
C TRP A 32 29.16 4.15 -27.52
N VAL A 33 28.17 4.55 -26.68
CA VAL A 33 28.15 5.80 -25.93
C VAL A 33 27.70 5.57 -24.52
N ASP A 34 28.35 6.22 -23.58
CA ASP A 34 28.00 6.32 -22.17
C ASP A 34 28.07 7.80 -21.74
N ALA A 35 26.96 8.52 -21.88
CA ALA A 35 26.95 9.99 -21.76
C ALA A 35 27.14 10.49 -20.33
N ASP A 36 26.75 9.71 -19.32
CA ASP A 36 26.85 10.10 -17.90
C ASP A 36 27.95 9.34 -17.12
N GLY A 37 28.52 8.29 -17.71
CA GLY A 37 29.70 7.61 -17.20
C GLY A 37 29.41 6.56 -16.14
N ASP A 38 28.26 5.91 -16.20
CA ASP A 38 27.83 4.92 -15.22
C ASP A 38 28.10 3.46 -15.63
N TRP A 39 28.65 3.24 -16.84
CA TRP A 39 28.97 1.96 -17.46
C TRP A 39 27.77 1.19 -18.04
N PHE A 40 26.62 1.84 -18.15
CA PHE A 40 25.50 1.35 -18.95
C PHE A 40 25.42 2.19 -20.24
N GLY A 41 25.18 1.55 -21.37
CA GLY A 41 25.25 2.24 -22.66
C GLY A 41 23.95 2.90 -23.05
N ASP A 42 24.04 4.06 -23.71
CA ASP A 42 22.91 4.91 -24.12
C ASP A 42 21.93 4.23 -25.10
N ASN A 43 22.32 3.11 -25.72
CA ASN A 43 21.40 2.35 -26.57
C ASN A 43 20.45 1.47 -25.72
N PRO A 44 19.18 1.85 -25.56
CA PRO A 44 18.25 1.12 -24.68
C PRO A 44 17.87 -0.27 -25.19
N LEU A 45 18.28 -0.62 -26.41
CA LEU A 45 18.06 -1.93 -27.03
C LEU A 45 19.33 -2.79 -27.02
N GLY A 46 20.47 -2.22 -26.61
CA GLY A 46 21.73 -2.93 -26.48
C GLY A 46 21.80 -3.79 -25.21
N LEU A 47 22.92 -4.49 -25.07
CA LEU A 47 23.21 -5.23 -23.85
C LEU A 47 23.44 -4.22 -22.71
N ASN A 48 22.76 -4.43 -21.57
CA ASN A 48 22.79 -3.45 -20.46
C ASN A 48 22.49 -2.02 -20.88
N GLY A 49 21.44 -1.83 -21.73
CA GLY A 49 21.06 -0.51 -22.18
C GLY A 49 20.51 0.35 -21.04
N ASP A 50 21.02 1.59 -20.98
CA ASP A 50 20.59 2.59 -20.02
C ASP A 50 19.23 3.19 -20.40
N LYS A 51 18.34 3.27 -19.43
CA LYS A 51 17.02 3.94 -19.53
C LYS A 51 17.10 5.42 -19.20
N TYR A 52 18.16 5.87 -18.53
CA TYR A 52 18.35 7.24 -18.02
C TYR A 52 19.71 7.83 -18.42
N PRO A 53 20.06 7.92 -19.73
CA PRO A 53 21.40 8.20 -20.24
C PRO A 53 21.99 9.59 -19.92
N ASN A 54 21.47 10.27 -18.94
CA ASN A 54 21.97 11.53 -18.40
C ASN A 54 21.94 11.59 -16.88
N ASP A 55 21.76 10.43 -16.23
CA ASP A 55 21.69 10.35 -14.76
C ASP A 55 22.44 9.10 -14.26
N SER A 56 23.73 9.27 -13.98
CA SER A 56 24.65 8.22 -13.56
C SER A 56 24.31 7.47 -12.25
N LEU A 57 23.19 7.77 -11.65
CA LEU A 57 22.65 7.03 -10.50
C LEU A 57 21.52 6.09 -10.89
N ARG A 58 21.05 6.16 -12.14
CA ARG A 58 19.90 5.42 -12.65
C ARG A 58 20.22 4.82 -14.01
N TRP A 59 19.91 3.54 -14.22
CA TRP A 59 20.14 2.84 -15.50
C TRP A 59 19.07 1.83 -15.87
N SER A 60 18.24 1.35 -14.92
CA SER A 60 17.20 0.39 -15.24
C SER A 60 15.82 0.82 -14.75
N ASP A 61 14.83 0.44 -15.52
CA ASP A 61 13.39 0.57 -15.27
C ASP A 61 12.77 -0.69 -15.89
N ARG A 62 12.51 -1.67 -15.03
CA ARG A 62 12.20 -3.03 -15.47
C ARG A 62 10.76 -3.20 -15.88
N ASP A 63 9.85 -2.50 -15.26
CA ASP A 63 8.43 -2.55 -15.57
C ASP A 63 7.96 -1.42 -16.49
N GLY A 64 8.76 -0.36 -16.66
CA GLY A 64 8.54 0.67 -17.66
C GLY A 64 7.63 1.81 -17.19
N ASP A 65 7.56 2.04 -15.90
CA ASP A 65 6.72 3.09 -15.33
C ASP A 65 7.40 4.47 -15.24
N ASN A 66 8.70 4.54 -15.57
CA ASN A 66 9.60 5.68 -15.52
C ASN A 66 10.13 6.01 -14.11
N TYR A 67 9.95 5.14 -13.14
CA TYR A 67 10.71 5.15 -11.91
C TYR A 67 11.86 4.15 -12.02
N SER A 68 13.01 4.50 -11.47
CA SER A 68 14.22 3.71 -11.62
C SER A 68 14.25 2.59 -10.57
N ASP A 69 14.68 1.37 -10.97
CA ASP A 69 14.91 0.25 -10.04
C ASP A 69 15.99 0.56 -8.97
N GLN A 70 16.73 1.68 -9.11
CA GLN A 70 17.83 2.06 -8.25
C GLN A 70 17.41 3.04 -7.14
N GLU A 71 18.15 3.00 -6.03
CA GLU A 71 18.17 4.03 -4.98
C GLU A 71 16.82 4.32 -4.28
N ASN A 72 15.93 3.33 -4.14
CA ASN A 72 14.59 3.51 -3.57
C ASN A 72 13.69 4.49 -4.36
N ASP A 73 13.96 4.67 -5.64
CA ASP A 73 13.14 5.48 -6.52
C ASP A 73 11.85 4.74 -6.89
N ASP A 74 11.96 3.40 -6.99
CA ASP A 74 10.85 2.49 -7.17
C ASP A 74 10.85 1.40 -6.09
N ALA A 75 9.82 1.39 -5.26
CA ALA A 75 9.61 0.37 -4.25
C ALA A 75 9.07 -0.96 -4.85
N PHE A 76 8.53 -0.91 -6.08
CA PHE A 76 7.89 -2.05 -6.75
C PHE A 76 8.40 -2.30 -8.17
N PRO A 77 9.70 -2.61 -8.38
CA PRO A 77 10.36 -2.66 -9.70
C PRO A 77 9.81 -3.69 -10.71
N LEU A 78 8.67 -4.27 -10.48
CA LEU A 78 7.99 -5.24 -11.35
C LEU A 78 6.49 -4.95 -11.47
N ASP A 79 6.03 -3.83 -10.90
CA ASP A 79 4.63 -3.44 -10.94
C ASP A 79 4.47 -1.99 -11.42
N PRO A 80 4.24 -1.77 -12.72
CA PRO A 80 4.18 -0.43 -13.31
C PRO A 80 2.99 0.42 -12.83
N SER A 81 2.23 -0.07 -11.89
CA SER A 81 1.13 0.67 -11.29
C SER A 81 1.45 1.19 -9.88
N GLN A 82 2.61 0.79 -9.32
CA GLN A 82 3.09 1.18 -8.00
C GLN A 82 4.57 1.54 -8.05
N TRP A 83 4.99 2.59 -7.37
CA TRP A 83 6.39 3.04 -7.28
C TRP A 83 6.79 3.54 -5.90
N ALA A 84 5.83 3.82 -5.01
CA ALA A 84 6.07 4.32 -3.66
C ALA A 84 5.47 3.40 -2.60
N ASP A 85 6.16 3.27 -1.48
CA ASP A 85 5.77 2.56 -0.27
C ASP A 85 6.35 3.36 0.90
N GLN A 86 5.57 4.30 1.43
CA GLN A 86 6.07 5.31 2.36
C GLN A 86 6.37 4.75 3.74
N ASP A 87 5.62 3.77 4.20
CA ASP A 87 5.77 3.17 5.52
C ASP A 87 6.50 1.82 5.51
N GLY A 88 6.68 1.22 4.31
CA GLY A 88 7.49 0.03 4.11
C GLY A 88 6.77 -1.29 4.42
N ASP A 89 5.45 -1.34 4.29
CA ASP A 89 4.67 -2.54 4.58
C ASP A 89 4.51 -3.50 3.39
N GLY A 90 4.90 -3.04 2.18
CA GLY A 90 4.83 -3.80 0.93
C GLY A 90 3.51 -3.64 0.16
N TYR A 91 2.70 -2.66 0.52
CA TYR A 91 1.56 -2.17 -0.27
C TYR A 91 1.89 -0.80 -0.84
N GLY A 92 1.36 -0.50 -2.02
CA GLY A 92 1.78 0.71 -2.74
C GLY A 92 0.88 1.90 -2.51
N ASP A 93 1.49 3.09 -2.41
CA ASP A 93 0.81 4.35 -2.12
C ASP A 93 -0.11 4.85 -3.25
N ASN A 94 -0.01 4.27 -4.46
CA ASN A 94 -0.91 4.65 -5.54
C ASN A 94 -2.29 3.99 -5.37
N PRO A 95 -3.35 4.75 -5.06
CA PRO A 95 -4.68 4.18 -4.79
C PRO A 95 -5.35 3.55 -6.03
N ASN A 96 -4.78 3.78 -7.23
CA ASN A 96 -5.26 3.19 -8.48
C ASN A 96 -4.37 2.04 -8.98
N GLY A 97 -3.32 1.73 -8.25
CA GLY A 97 -2.40 0.65 -8.57
C GLY A 97 -2.86 -0.72 -8.11
N THR A 98 -2.03 -1.71 -8.34
CA THR A 98 -2.22 -3.07 -7.83
C THR A 98 -1.96 -3.09 -6.32
N ARG A 99 -2.85 -3.71 -5.54
CA ARG A 99 -2.72 -3.78 -4.08
C ARG A 99 -2.44 -2.41 -3.44
N PRO A 100 -3.35 -1.45 -3.63
CA PRO A 100 -3.17 -0.13 -3.07
C PRO A 100 -3.21 -0.17 -1.55
N ASP A 101 -2.40 0.68 -0.93
CA ASP A 101 -2.45 0.92 0.50
C ASP A 101 -3.52 1.97 0.83
N ALA A 102 -4.41 1.62 1.76
CA ALA A 102 -5.41 2.55 2.30
C ALA A 102 -4.83 3.47 3.39
N PHE A 103 -3.67 3.09 3.98
CA PHE A 103 -3.03 3.79 5.11
C PHE A 103 -1.54 4.06 4.88
N PRO A 104 -1.13 4.82 3.87
CA PRO A 104 0.27 4.98 3.42
C PRO A 104 1.28 5.52 4.45
N THR A 105 0.91 5.62 5.69
CA THR A 105 1.75 6.11 6.80
C THR A 105 1.68 5.23 8.04
N ASP A 106 0.98 4.10 7.96
CA ASP A 106 0.80 3.17 9.06
C ASP A 106 1.10 1.73 8.61
N ASN A 107 2.34 1.29 8.76
CA ASN A 107 2.83 -0.02 8.36
C ASN A 107 2.19 -1.22 9.07
N THR A 108 1.17 -1.00 9.85
CA THR A 108 0.37 -2.06 10.48
C THR A 108 -0.99 -2.24 9.83
N GLU A 109 -1.38 -1.30 8.95
CA GLU A 109 -2.66 -1.28 8.23
C GLU A 109 -2.45 -1.00 6.74
N TRP A 110 -3.14 -1.70 5.87
CA TRP A 110 -3.07 -1.52 4.41
C TRP A 110 -4.42 -1.64 3.70
N SER A 111 -5.47 -2.06 4.42
CA SER A 111 -6.79 -2.31 3.86
C SER A 111 -7.87 -1.75 4.77
N ASP A 112 -8.92 -1.19 4.17
CA ASP A 112 -10.12 -0.69 4.82
C ASP A 112 -11.31 -1.12 3.94
N ILE A 113 -11.90 -2.28 4.28
CA ILE A 113 -12.89 -2.92 3.40
C ILE A 113 -14.23 -2.20 3.42
N ASP A 114 -14.64 -1.64 4.54
CA ASP A 114 -15.93 -0.97 4.67
C ASP A 114 -15.84 0.56 4.55
N GLY A 115 -14.60 1.10 4.57
CA GLY A 115 -14.33 2.50 4.29
C GLY A 115 -14.61 3.47 5.43
N ASP A 116 -14.52 3.00 6.67
CA ASP A 116 -14.81 3.82 7.84
C ASP A 116 -13.59 4.60 8.38
N GLY A 117 -12.40 4.27 7.87
CA GLY A 117 -11.13 4.90 8.23
C GLY A 117 -10.37 4.18 9.34
N TYR A 118 -10.85 3.01 9.78
CA TYR A 118 -10.09 2.07 10.59
C TYR A 118 -9.59 0.92 9.71
N GLY A 119 -8.36 0.51 9.93
CA GLY A 119 -7.77 -0.56 9.13
C GLY A 119 -8.28 -1.94 9.53
N ASP A 120 -8.39 -2.84 8.54
CA ASP A 120 -8.90 -4.21 8.72
C ASP A 120 -8.18 -5.02 9.81
N ASN A 121 -6.94 -4.67 10.16
CA ASN A 121 -6.17 -5.38 11.19
C ASN A 121 -6.55 -4.95 12.60
N SER A 122 -6.93 -3.69 12.80
CA SER A 122 -7.36 -3.12 14.08
C SER A 122 -8.87 -3.07 14.24
N ASP A 123 -9.61 -3.18 13.13
CA ASP A 123 -11.06 -3.18 13.11
C ASP A 123 -11.64 -4.56 13.43
N VAL A 124 -12.39 -4.64 14.52
CA VAL A 124 -13.12 -5.86 14.93
C VAL A 124 -14.31 -6.14 14.00
N PHE A 125 -14.87 -5.09 13.39
CA PHE A 125 -16.06 -5.16 12.54
C PHE A 125 -15.78 -4.78 11.08
N ARG A 126 -14.68 -5.23 10.49
CA ARG A 126 -14.14 -4.88 9.15
C ARG A 126 -15.11 -4.93 7.95
N PHE A 127 -16.39 -5.22 8.15
CA PHE A 127 -17.46 -5.21 7.15
C PHE A 127 -18.64 -4.33 7.56
N ASP A 128 -18.53 -3.60 8.67
CA ASP A 128 -19.57 -2.70 9.17
C ASP A 128 -18.98 -1.33 9.52
N GLY A 129 -18.86 -0.46 8.53
CA GLY A 129 -18.32 0.89 8.67
C GLY A 129 -19.07 1.82 9.63
N SER A 130 -19.90 1.28 10.48
CA SER A 130 -20.51 1.98 11.60
C SER A 130 -19.97 1.53 12.95
N GLN A 131 -19.15 0.46 12.99
CA GLN A 131 -18.54 -0.12 14.19
C GLN A 131 -17.09 -0.49 13.92
N TRP A 132 -16.17 -0.33 14.87
CA TRP A 132 -14.75 -0.65 14.75
C TRP A 132 -14.11 -1.20 16.05
N VAL A 133 -14.80 -1.06 17.20
CA VAL A 133 -14.32 -1.52 18.51
C VAL A 133 -15.39 -2.33 19.20
N ASP A 134 -14.96 -3.42 19.84
CA ASP A 134 -15.72 -4.25 20.76
C ASP A 134 -14.80 -4.49 21.97
N ARG A 135 -15.02 -3.73 23.03
CA ARG A 135 -14.10 -3.69 24.17
C ARG A 135 -14.19 -4.90 25.07
N ASP A 136 -15.38 -5.44 25.26
CA ASP A 136 -15.61 -6.58 26.14
C ASP A 136 -15.70 -7.92 25.40
N GLY A 137 -15.78 -7.88 24.05
CA GLY A 137 -15.69 -9.05 23.18
C GLY A 137 -16.97 -9.85 23.04
N ASP A 138 -18.13 -9.20 23.17
CA ASP A 138 -19.43 -9.88 23.09
C ASP A 138 -20.02 -9.92 21.66
N GLY A 139 -19.41 -9.18 20.72
CA GLY A 139 -19.80 -9.11 19.32
C GLY A 139 -20.74 -7.97 18.97
N TYR A 140 -21.02 -7.07 19.92
CA TYR A 140 -21.70 -5.80 19.69
C TYR A 140 -20.69 -4.65 19.74
N GLY A 141 -20.89 -3.61 18.93
CA GLY A 141 -19.90 -2.56 18.78
C GLY A 141 -20.10 -1.38 19.72
N ASP A 142 -18.99 -0.82 20.18
CA ASP A 142 -18.96 0.27 21.17
C ASP A 142 -19.50 1.62 20.62
N ASN A 143 -19.65 1.78 19.29
CA ASN A 143 -20.22 3.01 18.74
C ASN A 143 -21.74 3.04 18.95
N PRO A 144 -22.26 3.93 19.83
CA PRO A 144 -23.69 3.98 20.18
C PRO A 144 -24.60 4.42 19.02
N ASN A 145 -24.03 4.87 17.89
CA ASN A 145 -24.77 5.26 16.69
C ASN A 145 -24.61 4.25 15.56
N GLY A 146 -23.83 3.21 15.76
CA GLY A 146 -23.60 2.14 14.79
C GLY A 146 -24.68 1.08 14.78
N THR A 147 -24.52 0.16 13.85
CA THR A 147 -25.36 -1.05 13.75
C THR A 147 -25.11 -1.95 14.96
N ASN A 148 -26.14 -2.52 15.57
CA ASN A 148 -26.01 -3.37 16.74
C ASN A 148 -25.13 -2.75 17.83
N ALA A 149 -25.37 -1.49 18.14
CA ALA A 149 -24.62 -0.78 19.16
C ALA A 149 -24.78 -1.43 20.53
N ASP A 150 -23.65 -1.57 21.22
CA ASP A 150 -23.61 -2.03 22.60
C ASP A 150 -23.99 -0.90 23.57
N ALA A 151 -24.96 -1.14 24.42
CA ALA A 151 -25.36 -0.22 25.50
C ALA A 151 -24.45 -0.36 26.73
N PHE A 152 -23.69 -1.46 26.85
CA PHE A 152 -22.85 -1.80 28.01
C PHE A 152 -21.43 -2.21 27.64
N PRO A 153 -20.62 -1.35 26.98
CA PRO A 153 -19.32 -1.69 26.36
C PRO A 153 -18.21 -2.24 27.28
N ASP A 154 -18.49 -2.48 28.52
CA ASP A 154 -17.57 -3.02 29.51
C ASP A 154 -18.13 -4.29 30.18
N ASP A 155 -19.27 -4.83 29.70
CA ASP A 155 -19.95 -6.00 30.29
C ASP A 155 -20.43 -7.00 29.23
N SER A 156 -19.57 -7.93 28.85
CA SER A 156 -19.78 -8.95 27.80
C SER A 156 -20.98 -9.91 28.05
N THR A 157 -21.78 -9.64 29.03
CA THR A 157 -23.03 -10.38 29.29
C THR A 157 -24.29 -9.55 28.99
N ARG A 158 -24.10 -8.27 28.57
CA ARG A 158 -25.19 -7.31 28.35
C ARG A 158 -24.84 -6.43 27.14
N TRP A 159 -25.79 -6.20 26.23
CA TRP A 159 -25.60 -5.41 25.01
C TRP A 159 -26.78 -4.52 24.64
N SER A 160 -28.00 -4.78 25.16
CA SER A 160 -29.19 -4.01 24.82
C SER A 160 -29.84 -3.34 26.01
N ASP A 161 -30.27 -2.09 25.79
CA ASP A 161 -31.07 -1.26 26.70
C ASP A 161 -32.06 -0.47 25.83
N SER A 162 -33.28 -1.02 25.68
CA SER A 162 -34.25 -0.52 24.71
C SER A 162 -34.86 0.82 25.08
N ASP A 163 -35.05 1.10 26.35
CA ASP A 163 -35.65 2.33 26.85
C ASP A 163 -34.64 3.33 27.44
N LYS A 164 -33.36 2.89 27.57
CA LYS A 164 -32.21 3.70 27.99
C LYS A 164 -32.29 4.17 29.44
N ASP A 165 -32.77 3.30 30.33
CA ASP A 165 -32.78 3.59 31.76
C ASP A 165 -31.49 3.17 32.47
N GLY A 166 -30.63 2.41 31.78
CA GLY A 166 -29.34 1.91 32.28
C GLY A 166 -29.39 0.50 32.83
N ILE A 167 -30.51 -0.21 32.66
CA ILE A 167 -30.68 -1.61 32.98
C ILE A 167 -30.83 -2.39 31.67
N ALA A 168 -30.11 -3.48 31.54
CA ALA A 168 -30.15 -4.27 30.32
C ALA A 168 -31.52 -4.94 30.13
N ASP A 169 -31.97 -5.05 28.89
CA ASP A 169 -33.30 -5.66 28.54
C ASP A 169 -33.52 -7.05 29.17
N GLU A 170 -32.45 -7.79 29.40
CA GLU A 170 -32.50 -9.14 30.01
C GLU A 170 -32.67 -9.14 31.53
N ASP A 171 -32.33 -8.00 32.18
CA ASP A 171 -32.46 -7.79 33.62
C ASP A 171 -33.64 -6.87 33.95
N ASP A 172 -34.36 -6.39 32.92
CA ASP A 172 -35.46 -5.42 33.03
C ASP A 172 -36.80 -6.05 32.69
N ASP A 173 -37.66 -6.18 33.72
CA ASP A 173 -39.04 -6.71 33.55
C ASP A 173 -39.91 -5.76 32.68
N PHE A 174 -39.47 -4.50 32.48
CA PHE A 174 -40.16 -3.45 31.70
C PHE A 174 -39.28 -2.80 30.64
N ALA A 175 -38.53 -3.55 29.88
CA ALA A 175 -37.51 -3.15 28.90
C ALA A 175 -37.95 -2.10 27.85
N ASN A 176 -39.11 -1.51 27.96
CA ASN A 176 -39.60 -0.41 27.10
C ASN A 176 -40.22 0.73 27.94
N ASP A 177 -40.06 0.75 29.26
CA ASP A 177 -40.55 1.77 30.16
C ASP A 177 -39.46 2.27 31.11
N PRO A 178 -38.74 3.38 30.74
CA PRO A 178 -37.56 3.88 31.47
C PRO A 178 -37.88 4.39 32.89
N THR A 179 -39.07 4.17 33.38
CA THR A 179 -39.49 4.51 34.75
C THR A 179 -39.72 3.32 35.66
N GLN A 180 -39.68 2.11 35.11
CA GLN A 180 -39.91 0.85 35.81
C GLN A 180 -38.92 -0.19 35.33
N SER A 181 -38.38 -1.00 36.25
CA SER A 181 -37.37 -2.01 35.90
C SER A 181 -37.57 -3.35 36.64
N VAL A 182 -38.39 -3.40 37.68
CA VAL A 182 -38.61 -4.62 38.46
C VAL A 182 -40.09 -4.85 38.73
N ASP A 183 -40.59 -6.03 38.37
CA ASP A 183 -41.92 -6.52 38.74
C ASP A 183 -41.80 -7.56 39.84
N SER A 184 -41.87 -7.11 41.11
CA SER A 184 -41.57 -7.95 42.26
C SER A 184 -42.64 -9.01 42.56
N ASP A 185 -43.86 -8.84 42.07
CA ASP A 185 -44.98 -9.76 42.33
C ASP A 185 -45.62 -10.36 41.07
N ASN A 186 -45.05 -10.02 39.90
CA ASN A 186 -45.46 -10.46 38.56
C ASN A 186 -46.90 -10.08 38.21
N ASP A 187 -47.33 -8.89 38.61
CA ASP A 187 -48.67 -8.38 38.28
C ASP A 187 -48.72 -7.51 37.04
N GLY A 188 -47.55 -7.21 36.44
CA GLY A 188 -47.37 -6.39 35.25
C GLY A 188 -47.28 -4.89 35.52
N TYR A 189 -47.04 -4.50 36.75
CA TYR A 189 -46.82 -3.13 37.22
C TYR A 189 -45.56 -3.07 38.09
N GLY A 190 -44.71 -2.05 37.87
CA GLY A 190 -43.44 -1.85 38.58
C GLY A 190 -43.51 -0.90 39.77
#